data_2065a78bc5bc93c3c7708eaf85b95cb5
#
_entry.id   2065a78bc5bc93c3c7708eaf85b95cb5
#
_cell.length_a   1.000
_cell.length_b   1.000
_cell.length_c   1.000
_cell.angle_alpha   90.00
_cell.angle_beta   90.00
_cell.angle_gamma   90.00
#
_symmetry.space_group_name_H-M   'P 1'
#
loop_
_entity.id
_entity.type
_entity.pdbx_description
1 polymer ?
#
loop_
_entity_poly.entity_id
_entity_poly.type
_entity_poly.pdbx_seq_one_letter_code
_entity_poly.pdbx_strand_id
1 'polypeptide(L)'
;MPHMEELKQQVIHRALSLGLTDIRFAGAEGTLSHVGGKPVALQDVMPGARSLIVLFAAYRPVKPAPRGHMAVSPYYPASHRAYTAARALTEFLRGRGVQALHATSLPAKAAALRTGGFIGDNGFYFHPKLGSLVCIQTLLTDVPFSPDEPEQGGGCLHCGRCAKTCPSGAVGRIDRCLRRHLSGLVPEPLRGDVYQLLGCEKCQTACPLNRFEPEEPVSFPLEALLS
;
A
#
# COMPACT_ATOMS: atom_id res chain seq x y z
N MET A 1 -0.28 -32.40 -2.64
CA MET A 1 -0.32 -31.38 -1.57
C MET A 1 1.08 -30.93 -1.10
N PRO A 2 2.10 -31.78 -0.88
CA PRO A 2 3.44 -31.30 -0.48
C PRO A 2 4.04 -30.28 -1.44
N HIS A 3 3.83 -30.46 -2.72
CA HIS A 3 4.37 -29.58 -3.76
C HIS A 3 3.77 -28.14 -3.77
N MET A 4 2.54 -27.96 -3.33
CA MET A 4 1.91 -26.62 -3.24
C MET A 4 2.44 -25.82 -2.04
N GLU A 5 2.67 -26.49 -0.90
CA GLU A 5 3.27 -25.82 0.26
C GLU A 5 4.71 -25.42 -0.02
N GLU A 6 5.47 -26.27 -0.70
CA GLU A 6 6.82 -25.94 -1.14
C GLU A 6 6.82 -24.71 -2.09
N LEU A 7 5.90 -24.68 -3.05
CA LEU A 7 5.74 -23.51 -3.93
C LEU A 7 5.37 -22.26 -3.15
N LYS A 8 4.47 -22.36 -2.15
CA LYS A 8 4.12 -21.23 -1.26
C LYS A 8 5.35 -20.67 -0.57
N GLN A 9 6.20 -21.55 0.00
CA GLN A 9 7.44 -21.14 0.66
C GLN A 9 8.43 -20.50 -0.31
N GLN A 10 8.55 -21.01 -1.54
CA GLN A 10 9.38 -20.40 -2.58
C GLN A 10 8.88 -18.99 -2.95
N VAL A 11 7.55 -18.79 -3.06
CA VAL A 11 6.94 -17.49 -3.33
C VAL A 11 7.22 -16.52 -2.18
N ILE A 12 7.07 -16.97 -0.94
CA ILE A 12 7.38 -16.16 0.26
C ILE A 12 8.85 -15.74 0.26
N HIS A 13 9.75 -16.71 0.12
CA HIS A 13 11.19 -16.42 0.09
C HIS A 13 11.57 -15.45 -1.03
N ARG A 14 11.00 -15.66 -2.22
CA ARG A 14 11.23 -14.77 -3.36
C ARG A 14 10.69 -13.37 -3.11
N ALA A 15 9.50 -13.24 -2.52
CA ALA A 15 8.91 -11.94 -2.18
C ALA A 15 9.83 -11.14 -1.24
N LEU A 16 10.29 -11.76 -0.17
CA LEU A 16 11.20 -11.14 0.80
C LEU A 16 12.55 -10.76 0.18
N SER A 17 13.11 -11.62 -0.69
CA SER A 17 14.36 -11.32 -1.41
C SER A 17 14.25 -10.15 -2.40
N LEU A 18 13.03 -9.83 -2.85
CA LEU A 18 12.73 -8.67 -3.69
C LEU A 18 12.46 -7.39 -2.88
N GLY A 19 12.67 -7.43 -1.56
CA GLY A 19 12.54 -6.29 -0.67
C GLY A 19 11.10 -5.99 -0.23
N LEU A 20 10.18 -6.95 -0.37
CA LEU A 20 8.88 -6.87 0.29
C LEU A 20 9.03 -7.15 1.79
N THR A 21 8.15 -6.56 2.60
CA THR A 21 8.22 -6.67 4.06
C THR A 21 7.32 -7.77 4.59
N ASP A 22 6.19 -8.01 3.93
CA ASP A 22 5.28 -9.11 4.24
C ASP A 22 4.53 -9.55 2.97
N ILE A 23 4.02 -10.77 3.01
CA ILE A 23 3.21 -11.40 1.97
C ILE A 23 2.15 -12.25 2.63
N ARG A 24 0.91 -12.15 2.15
CA ARG A 24 -0.24 -12.87 2.70
C ARG A 24 -1.06 -13.52 1.61
N PHE A 25 -1.69 -14.62 1.94
CA PHE A 25 -2.51 -15.43 1.06
C PHE A 25 -3.95 -15.46 1.55
N ALA A 26 -4.90 -15.29 0.64
CA ALA A 26 -6.33 -15.43 0.87
C ALA A 26 -6.98 -16.17 -0.28
N GLY A 27 -8.19 -16.68 -0.08
CA GLY A 27 -9.00 -17.23 -1.16
C GLY A 27 -9.39 -16.16 -2.18
N ALA A 28 -9.59 -16.56 -3.43
CA ALA A 28 -9.99 -15.67 -4.53
C ALA A 28 -11.50 -15.67 -4.80
N GLU A 29 -12.31 -16.06 -3.83
CA GLU A 29 -13.77 -16.06 -3.94
C GLU A 29 -14.36 -14.66 -3.66
N GLY A 30 -15.53 -14.40 -4.24
CA GLY A 30 -16.35 -13.22 -3.95
C GLY A 30 -15.81 -11.93 -4.55
N THR A 31 -16.16 -10.81 -3.94
CA THR A 31 -15.93 -9.46 -4.45
C THR A 31 -15.11 -8.60 -3.50
N LEU A 32 -14.41 -7.63 -4.05
CA LEU A 32 -13.75 -6.55 -3.32
C LEU A 32 -14.39 -5.22 -3.71
N SER A 33 -14.54 -4.31 -2.76
CA SER A 33 -15.10 -2.97 -3.03
C SER A 33 -14.18 -1.86 -2.54
N HIS A 34 -14.03 -0.81 -3.34
CA HIS A 34 -13.59 0.48 -2.81
C HIS A 34 -14.68 1.06 -1.91
N VAL A 35 -14.31 1.87 -0.94
CA VAL A 35 -15.28 2.67 -0.19
C VAL A 35 -16.05 3.56 -1.18
N GLY A 36 -17.37 3.35 -1.27
CA GLY A 36 -18.24 4.06 -2.22
C GLY A 36 -18.09 3.64 -3.70
N GLY A 37 -17.32 2.57 -3.99
CA GLY A 37 -17.11 2.07 -5.34
C GLY A 37 -17.96 0.83 -5.66
N LYS A 38 -18.05 0.49 -6.95
CA LYS A 38 -18.69 -0.75 -7.37
C LYS A 38 -17.87 -1.97 -6.92
N PRO A 39 -18.53 -3.07 -6.51
CA PRO A 39 -17.85 -4.33 -6.24
C PRO A 39 -17.13 -4.85 -7.49
N VAL A 40 -15.94 -5.40 -7.32
CA VAL A 40 -15.15 -6.06 -8.35
C VAL A 40 -15.05 -7.53 -7.98
N ALA A 41 -15.62 -8.42 -8.77
CA ALA A 41 -15.46 -9.86 -8.57
C ALA A 41 -14.04 -10.28 -8.99
N LEU A 42 -13.38 -11.09 -8.17
CA LEU A 42 -12.01 -11.52 -8.48
C LEU A 42 -11.98 -12.41 -9.72
N GLN A 43 -13.04 -13.18 -9.94
CA GLN A 43 -13.22 -14.03 -11.12
C GLN A 43 -13.41 -13.24 -12.43
N ASP A 44 -13.91 -11.99 -12.36
CA ASP A 44 -14.02 -11.11 -13.54
C ASP A 44 -12.64 -10.57 -13.94
N VAL A 45 -11.72 -10.41 -12.97
CA VAL A 45 -10.36 -9.94 -13.22
C VAL A 45 -9.44 -11.06 -13.71
N MET A 46 -9.59 -12.25 -13.14
CA MET A 46 -8.87 -13.45 -13.57
C MET A 46 -9.82 -14.66 -13.44
N PRO A 47 -10.43 -15.12 -14.55
CA PRO A 47 -11.22 -16.36 -14.54
C PRO A 47 -10.38 -17.54 -14.08
N GLY A 48 -10.94 -18.35 -13.18
CA GLY A 48 -10.24 -19.49 -12.59
C GLY A 48 -9.24 -19.15 -11.47
N ALA A 49 -9.19 -17.89 -11.01
CA ALA A 49 -8.40 -17.54 -9.84
C ALA A 49 -8.85 -18.32 -8.60
N ARG A 50 -7.89 -18.89 -7.88
CA ARG A 50 -8.11 -19.67 -6.64
C ARG A 50 -7.46 -19.03 -5.42
N SER A 51 -6.39 -18.23 -5.62
CA SER A 51 -5.78 -17.48 -4.52
C SER A 51 -5.54 -16.03 -4.89
N LEU A 52 -5.77 -15.18 -3.89
CA LEU A 52 -5.36 -13.79 -3.83
C LEU A 52 -4.08 -13.70 -2.99
N ILE A 53 -3.03 -13.16 -3.56
CA ILE A 53 -1.77 -12.88 -2.85
C ILE A 53 -1.68 -11.39 -2.64
N VAL A 54 -1.52 -10.97 -1.39
CA VAL A 54 -1.36 -9.57 -1.00
C VAL A 54 0.08 -9.31 -0.57
N LEU A 55 0.70 -8.35 -1.19
CA LEU A 55 2.11 -8.00 -1.02
C LEU A 55 2.23 -6.65 -0.31
N PHE A 56 3.10 -6.57 0.68
CA PHE A 56 3.32 -5.37 1.47
C PHE A 56 4.79 -4.93 1.40
N ALA A 57 5.01 -3.66 1.05
CA ALA A 57 6.30 -3.01 1.19
C ALA A 57 6.16 -1.87 2.19
N ALA A 58 6.70 -2.05 3.39
CA ALA A 58 6.75 -1.00 4.39
C ALA A 58 7.77 0.07 4.00
N TYR A 59 7.52 1.29 4.45
CA TYR A 59 8.44 2.42 4.36
C TYR A 59 8.42 3.22 5.65
N ARG A 60 9.45 4.04 5.87
CA ARG A 60 9.55 4.89 7.03
C ARG A 60 9.26 6.34 6.67
N PRO A 61 8.70 7.14 7.59
CA PRO A 61 8.58 8.56 7.36
C PRO A 61 9.98 9.18 7.25
N VAL A 62 10.07 10.34 6.62
CA VAL A 62 11.32 11.10 6.53
C VAL A 62 11.27 12.34 7.40
N LYS A 63 12.44 12.78 7.85
CA LYS A 63 12.63 14.06 8.51
C LYS A 63 12.24 15.21 7.56
N PRO A 64 11.92 16.40 8.08
CA PRO A 64 11.76 17.59 7.25
C PRO A 64 12.98 17.82 6.35
N ALA A 65 12.74 18.22 5.11
CA ALA A 65 13.85 18.61 4.23
C ALA A 65 14.59 19.85 4.76
N PRO A 66 15.88 20.02 4.42
CA PRO A 66 16.63 21.24 4.71
C PRO A 66 15.93 22.48 4.14
N ARG A 67 16.22 23.65 4.70
CA ARG A 67 15.68 24.92 4.19
C ARG A 67 16.04 25.11 2.71
N GLY A 68 15.06 25.50 1.91
CA GLY A 68 15.24 25.67 0.47
C GLY A 68 15.18 24.35 -0.33
N HIS A 69 14.86 23.23 0.30
CA HIS A 69 14.68 21.94 -0.36
C HIS A 69 13.26 21.42 -0.19
N MET A 70 12.85 20.52 -1.06
CA MET A 70 11.60 19.76 -0.93
C MET A 70 11.92 18.26 -0.93
N ALA A 71 11.43 17.56 0.09
CA ALA A 71 11.61 16.11 0.21
C ALA A 71 10.74 15.36 -0.81
N VAL A 72 11.23 14.21 -1.24
CA VAL A 72 10.40 13.22 -1.97
C VAL A 72 9.70 12.33 -0.94
N SER A 73 8.41 12.10 -1.14
CA SER A 73 7.65 11.16 -0.32
C SER A 73 8.29 9.77 -0.34
N PRO A 74 8.58 9.16 0.82
CA PRO A 74 9.15 7.82 0.90
C PRO A 74 8.20 6.73 0.36
N TYR A 75 6.92 7.06 0.24
CA TYR A 75 5.94 6.21 -0.43
C TYR A 75 6.33 5.91 -1.89
N TYR A 76 6.89 6.88 -2.61
CA TYR A 76 7.15 6.73 -4.03
C TYR A 76 8.17 5.62 -4.34
N PRO A 77 9.40 5.61 -3.77
CA PRO A 77 10.34 4.51 -3.97
C PRO A 77 9.82 3.17 -3.42
N ALA A 78 9.07 3.17 -2.32
CA ALA A 78 8.47 1.96 -1.78
C ALA A 78 7.38 1.40 -2.70
N SER A 79 6.56 2.26 -3.29
CA SER A 79 5.54 1.87 -4.27
C SER A 79 6.15 1.28 -5.53
N HIS A 80 7.23 1.89 -6.04
CA HIS A 80 7.97 1.37 -7.20
C HIS A 80 8.57 -0.01 -6.90
N ARG A 81 9.22 -0.17 -5.74
CA ARG A 81 9.76 -1.47 -5.29
C ARG A 81 8.66 -2.53 -5.19
N ALA A 82 7.53 -2.21 -4.57
CA ALA A 82 6.40 -3.12 -4.45
C ALA A 82 5.84 -3.54 -5.83
N TYR A 83 5.70 -2.59 -6.75
CA TYR A 83 5.23 -2.85 -8.10
C TYR A 83 6.19 -3.76 -8.88
N THR A 84 7.48 -3.47 -8.83
CA THR A 84 8.52 -4.26 -9.51
C THR A 84 8.59 -5.68 -8.93
N ALA A 85 8.50 -5.81 -7.61
CA ALA A 85 8.48 -7.11 -6.95
C ALA A 85 7.23 -7.92 -7.33
N ALA A 86 6.05 -7.30 -7.42
CA ALA A 86 4.82 -7.95 -7.84
C ALA A 86 4.93 -8.49 -9.28
N ARG A 87 5.52 -7.72 -10.20
CA ARG A 87 5.79 -8.18 -11.57
C ARG A 87 6.75 -9.38 -11.58
N ALA A 88 7.87 -9.27 -10.87
CA ALA A 88 8.86 -10.34 -10.81
C ALA A 88 8.29 -11.64 -10.20
N LEU A 89 7.39 -11.53 -9.20
CA LEU A 89 6.70 -12.70 -8.64
C LEU A 89 5.69 -13.29 -9.63
N THR A 90 5.00 -12.45 -10.40
CA THR A 90 4.08 -12.93 -11.44
C THR A 90 4.85 -13.73 -12.50
N GLU A 91 5.98 -13.24 -12.95
CA GLU A 91 6.87 -13.93 -13.92
C GLU A 91 7.45 -15.22 -13.33
N PHE A 92 7.85 -15.20 -12.06
CA PHE A 92 8.32 -16.37 -11.33
C PHE A 92 7.27 -17.50 -11.27
N LEU A 93 6.00 -17.17 -11.01
CA LEU A 93 4.90 -18.13 -11.01
C LEU A 93 4.61 -18.66 -12.42
N ARG A 94 4.55 -17.77 -13.42
CA ARG A 94 4.34 -18.15 -14.82
C ARG A 94 5.43 -19.08 -15.35
N GLY A 95 6.67 -18.85 -14.99
CA GLY A 95 7.81 -19.72 -15.35
C GLY A 95 7.73 -21.14 -14.77
N ARG A 96 6.78 -21.38 -13.84
CA ARG A 96 6.45 -22.70 -13.26
C ARG A 96 5.14 -23.30 -13.79
N GLY A 97 4.60 -22.73 -14.87
CA GLY A 97 3.35 -23.19 -15.47
C GLY A 97 2.08 -22.76 -14.70
N VAL A 98 2.22 -21.83 -13.74
CA VAL A 98 1.10 -21.29 -12.96
C VAL A 98 0.51 -20.10 -13.69
N GLN A 99 -0.82 -20.04 -13.83
CA GLN A 99 -1.49 -18.82 -14.25
C GLN A 99 -1.43 -17.79 -13.12
N ALA A 100 -0.84 -16.64 -13.38
CA ALA A 100 -0.71 -15.56 -12.41
C ALA A 100 -0.91 -14.20 -13.09
N LEU A 101 -1.54 -13.28 -12.36
CA LEU A 101 -1.83 -11.93 -12.82
C LEU A 101 -1.45 -10.91 -11.73
N HIS A 102 -0.65 -9.90 -12.08
CA HIS A 102 -0.50 -8.71 -11.25
C HIS A 102 -1.77 -7.87 -11.38
N ALA A 103 -2.65 -7.98 -10.40
CA ALA A 103 -4.04 -7.50 -10.45
C ALA A 103 -4.15 -6.04 -9.97
N THR A 104 -3.59 -5.10 -10.73
CA THR A 104 -3.52 -3.66 -10.38
C THR A 104 -4.89 -2.97 -10.36
N SER A 105 -5.91 -3.57 -10.96
CA SER A 105 -7.29 -3.07 -10.97
C SER A 105 -8.06 -3.37 -9.69
N LEU A 106 -7.56 -4.29 -8.85
CA LEU A 106 -8.23 -4.63 -7.60
C LEU A 106 -8.10 -3.50 -6.57
N PRO A 107 -9.14 -3.28 -5.74
CA PRO A 107 -9.08 -2.36 -4.61
C PRO A 107 -8.12 -2.88 -3.53
N ALA A 108 -6.84 -2.47 -3.59
CA ALA A 108 -5.74 -3.00 -2.79
C ALA A 108 -6.01 -3.01 -1.27
N LYS A 109 -6.66 -1.97 -0.73
CA LYS A 109 -7.03 -1.92 0.71
C LYS A 109 -8.06 -2.99 1.07
N ALA A 110 -9.05 -3.21 0.21
CA ALA A 110 -10.06 -4.24 0.43
C ALA A 110 -9.46 -5.65 0.31
N ALA A 111 -8.50 -5.83 -0.61
CA ALA A 111 -7.72 -7.06 -0.70
C ALA A 111 -6.93 -7.31 0.58
N ALA A 112 -6.25 -6.29 1.10
CA ALA A 112 -5.46 -6.39 2.32
C ALA A 112 -6.33 -6.73 3.55
N LEU A 113 -7.54 -6.18 3.65
CA LEU A 113 -8.47 -6.50 4.74
C LEU A 113 -8.86 -7.99 4.81
N ARG A 114 -8.76 -8.73 3.71
CA ARG A 114 -8.98 -10.19 3.74
C ARG A 114 -7.89 -10.94 4.51
N THR A 115 -6.75 -10.33 4.68
CA THR A 115 -5.60 -10.92 5.40
C THR A 115 -5.44 -10.37 6.82
N GLY A 116 -6.38 -9.53 7.25
CA GLY A 116 -6.38 -8.89 8.57
C GLY A 116 -6.21 -7.38 8.51
N GLY A 117 -5.98 -6.75 9.68
CA GLY A 117 -5.85 -5.31 9.80
C GLY A 117 -7.18 -4.56 9.75
N PHE A 118 -7.12 -3.24 9.60
CA PHE A 118 -8.30 -2.38 9.62
C PHE A 118 -8.07 -1.08 8.81
N ILE A 119 -9.15 -0.33 8.58
CA ILE A 119 -9.10 1.04 8.02
C ILE A 119 -9.22 2.03 9.18
N GLY A 120 -8.26 2.94 9.29
CA GLY A 120 -8.33 4.03 10.28
C GLY A 120 -9.20 5.20 9.82
N ASP A 121 -9.49 6.14 10.74
CA ASP A 121 -10.27 7.37 10.45
C ASP A 121 -9.65 8.21 9.32
N ASN A 122 -8.34 8.11 9.12
CA ASN A 122 -7.63 8.75 8.01
C ASN A 122 -7.83 8.05 6.66
N GLY A 123 -8.61 6.97 6.61
CA GLY A 123 -8.90 6.20 5.40
C GLY A 123 -7.73 5.32 4.91
N PHE A 124 -6.65 5.20 5.68
CA PHE A 124 -5.56 4.27 5.35
C PHE A 124 -5.79 2.89 5.96
N TYR A 125 -5.32 1.87 5.24
CA TYR A 125 -5.22 0.53 5.77
C TYR A 125 -4.07 0.47 6.79
N PHE A 126 -4.30 -0.24 7.89
CA PHE A 126 -3.32 -0.55 8.93
C PHE A 126 -3.06 -2.04 8.94
N HIS A 127 -1.85 -2.40 8.57
CA HIS A 127 -1.35 -3.77 8.71
C HIS A 127 -1.11 -4.07 10.19
N PRO A 128 -1.46 -5.27 10.69
CA PRO A 128 -1.37 -5.60 12.12
C PRO A 128 -0.01 -5.33 12.77
N LYS A 129 1.08 -5.57 12.02
CA LYS A 129 2.47 -5.41 12.51
C LYS A 129 3.18 -4.18 11.95
N LEU A 130 2.82 -3.74 10.74
CA LEU A 130 3.58 -2.72 10.00
C LEU A 130 2.93 -1.33 10.05
N GLY A 131 1.75 -1.20 10.66
CA GLY A 131 1.01 0.05 10.65
C GLY A 131 0.50 0.45 9.27
N SER A 132 0.32 1.75 9.02
CA SER A 132 -0.26 2.25 7.76
C SER A 132 0.77 2.72 6.73
N LEU A 133 2.06 2.76 7.08
CA LEU A 133 3.14 3.15 6.17
C LEU A 133 3.56 1.95 5.29
N VAL A 134 2.62 1.46 4.50
CA VAL A 134 2.80 0.30 3.62
C VAL A 134 2.26 0.58 2.22
N CYS A 135 2.98 0.10 1.21
CA CYS A 135 2.49 -0.03 -0.15
C CYS A 135 1.92 -1.43 -0.35
N ILE A 136 0.78 -1.53 -1.00
CA ILE A 136 0.05 -2.78 -1.19
C ILE A 136 0.01 -3.09 -2.69
N GLN A 137 0.34 -4.33 -3.04
CA GLN A 137 0.14 -4.89 -4.38
C GLN A 137 -0.62 -6.20 -4.27
N THR A 138 -1.29 -6.60 -5.35
CA THR A 138 -2.13 -7.80 -5.37
C THR A 138 -1.83 -8.66 -6.58
N LEU A 139 -1.74 -9.98 -6.36
CA LEU A 139 -1.69 -10.96 -7.44
C LEU A 139 -2.88 -11.91 -7.32
N LEU A 140 -3.35 -12.38 -8.46
CA LEU A 140 -4.27 -13.52 -8.56
C LEU A 140 -3.54 -14.70 -9.18
N THR A 141 -3.89 -15.91 -8.77
CA THR A 141 -3.33 -17.16 -9.33
C THR A 141 -4.36 -18.30 -9.28
N ASP A 142 -4.24 -19.24 -10.21
CA ASP A 142 -5.03 -20.46 -10.28
C ASP A 142 -4.58 -21.56 -9.30
N VAL A 143 -3.45 -21.37 -8.60
CA VAL A 143 -3.01 -22.28 -7.55
C VAL A 143 -3.80 -22.03 -6.28
N PRO A 144 -4.38 -23.08 -5.64
CA PRO A 144 -5.09 -22.95 -4.37
C PRO A 144 -4.09 -22.99 -3.19
N PHE A 145 -3.37 -21.92 -2.99
CA PHE A 145 -2.52 -21.79 -1.78
C PHE A 145 -3.39 -21.83 -0.52
N SER A 146 -2.85 -22.45 0.54
CA SER A 146 -3.50 -22.41 1.85
C SER A 146 -3.62 -20.95 2.30
N PRO A 147 -4.84 -20.44 2.60
CA PRO A 147 -5.02 -19.08 3.10
C PRO A 147 -4.29 -18.92 4.45
N ASP A 148 -3.78 -17.74 4.69
CA ASP A 148 -3.28 -17.38 6.01
C ASP A 148 -4.47 -16.99 6.90
N GLU A 149 -4.38 -17.30 8.20
CA GLU A 149 -5.36 -16.82 9.17
C GLU A 149 -5.31 -15.28 9.23
N PRO A 150 -6.46 -14.59 9.12
CA PRO A 150 -6.49 -13.15 9.21
C PRO A 150 -5.98 -12.67 10.57
N GLU A 151 -4.87 -11.93 10.58
CA GLU A 151 -4.36 -11.37 11.83
C GLU A 151 -5.28 -10.25 12.31
N GLN A 152 -5.89 -10.45 13.48
CA GLN A 152 -6.65 -9.46 14.19
C GLN A 152 -5.68 -8.43 14.76
N GLY A 153 -5.52 -7.29 14.09
CA GLY A 153 -4.87 -6.12 14.67
C GLY A 153 -5.81 -5.39 15.64
N GLY A 154 -5.26 -4.50 16.48
CA GLY A 154 -6.09 -3.52 17.20
C GLY A 154 -6.90 -2.68 16.21
N GLY A 155 -7.86 -1.90 16.70
CA GLY A 155 -8.63 -0.97 15.88
C GLY A 155 -8.06 0.46 15.88
N CYS A 156 -8.68 1.36 15.14
CA CYS A 156 -8.43 2.78 15.23
C CYS A 156 -8.75 3.28 16.67
N LEU A 157 -7.87 4.12 17.22
CA LEU A 157 -8.07 4.71 18.56
C LEU A 157 -9.05 5.89 18.57
N HIS A 158 -9.54 6.30 17.41
CA HIS A 158 -10.44 7.45 17.23
C HIS A 158 -9.96 8.74 17.92
N CYS A 159 -8.62 8.90 18.07
CA CYS A 159 -8.00 9.97 18.84
C CYS A 159 -7.97 11.34 18.11
N GLY A 160 -8.40 11.42 16.86
CA GLY A 160 -8.48 12.64 16.06
C GLY A 160 -7.15 13.28 15.63
N ARG A 161 -5.98 12.71 16.01
CA ARG A 161 -4.68 13.31 15.68
C ARG A 161 -4.46 13.46 14.16
N CYS A 162 -4.89 12.47 13.37
CA CYS A 162 -4.81 12.52 11.91
C CYS A 162 -5.59 13.70 11.32
N ALA A 163 -6.78 13.99 11.85
CA ALA A 163 -7.59 15.12 11.40
C ALA A 163 -6.95 16.46 11.79
N LYS A 164 -6.43 16.58 13.02
CA LYS A 164 -5.77 17.81 13.52
C LYS A 164 -4.50 18.15 12.75
N THR A 165 -3.76 17.15 12.29
CA THR A 165 -2.47 17.34 11.59
C THR A 165 -2.64 17.48 10.08
N CYS A 166 -3.81 17.15 9.52
CA CYS A 166 -4.05 17.23 8.09
C CYS A 166 -4.06 18.69 7.63
N PRO A 167 -3.09 19.14 6.79
CA PRO A 167 -2.99 20.55 6.42
C PRO A 167 -4.19 21.03 5.62
N SER A 168 -4.76 20.17 4.79
CA SER A 168 -5.91 20.47 3.92
C SER A 168 -7.27 20.06 4.49
N GLY A 169 -7.33 19.53 5.72
CA GLY A 169 -8.57 19.07 6.35
C GLY A 169 -9.25 17.93 5.58
N ALA A 170 -8.46 17.01 5.01
CA ALA A 170 -8.92 15.97 4.10
C ALA A 170 -9.44 14.69 4.80
N VAL A 171 -9.25 14.53 6.10
CA VAL A 171 -9.77 13.36 6.82
C VAL A 171 -11.30 13.37 6.76
N GLY A 172 -11.87 12.31 6.18
CA GLY A 172 -13.30 12.25 5.83
C GLY A 172 -13.69 12.99 4.53
N ARG A 173 -12.75 13.69 3.87
CA ARG A 173 -12.98 14.47 2.64
C ARG A 173 -11.86 14.23 1.64
N ILE A 174 -11.91 13.10 0.97
CA ILE A 174 -10.83 12.63 0.07
C ILE A 174 -10.55 13.59 -1.09
N ASP A 175 -11.53 14.39 -1.51
CA ASP A 175 -11.40 15.45 -2.51
C ASP A 175 -10.36 16.51 -2.14
N ARG A 176 -10.11 16.72 -0.85
CA ARG A 176 -9.12 17.66 -0.33
C ARG A 176 -7.76 17.04 -0.06
N CYS A 177 -7.61 15.72 -0.24
CA CYS A 177 -6.37 15.03 0.10
C CYS A 177 -5.22 15.39 -0.86
N LEU A 178 -4.16 16.02 -0.34
CA LEU A 178 -2.97 16.36 -1.13
C LEU A 178 -2.42 15.16 -1.88
N ARG A 179 -2.33 13.99 -1.22
CA ARG A 179 -1.82 12.77 -1.85
C ARG A 179 -2.59 12.38 -3.12
N ARG A 180 -3.88 12.68 -3.20
CA ARG A 180 -4.70 12.43 -4.39
C ARG A 180 -4.32 13.34 -5.56
N HIS A 181 -3.86 14.53 -5.29
CA HIS A 181 -3.58 15.55 -6.30
C HIS A 181 -2.11 15.62 -6.73
N LEU A 182 -1.18 15.03 -5.96
CA LEU A 182 0.26 15.17 -6.23
C LEU A 182 0.78 14.37 -7.44
N SER A 183 -0.07 13.59 -8.11
CA SER A 183 0.21 13.00 -9.42
C SER A 183 -0.28 13.86 -10.59
N GLY A 184 -0.81 15.06 -10.33
CA GLY A 184 -1.38 15.97 -11.29
C GLY A 184 -1.40 17.40 -10.78
N LEU A 185 -2.33 18.19 -11.27
CA LEU A 185 -2.46 19.60 -10.88
C LEU A 185 -3.06 19.71 -9.47
N VAL A 186 -2.30 20.26 -8.54
CA VAL A 186 -2.81 20.56 -7.19
C VAL A 186 -3.75 21.77 -7.26
N PRO A 187 -5.01 21.62 -6.78
CA PRO A 187 -5.96 22.74 -6.72
C PRO A 187 -5.37 23.94 -5.97
N GLU A 188 -5.63 25.15 -6.48
CA GLU A 188 -5.06 26.39 -5.93
C GLU A 188 -5.21 26.52 -4.41
N PRO A 189 -6.37 26.25 -3.80
CA PRO A 189 -6.53 26.35 -2.35
C PRO A 189 -5.67 25.38 -1.52
N LEU A 190 -5.10 24.34 -2.16
CA LEU A 190 -4.28 23.32 -1.51
C LEU A 190 -2.78 23.48 -1.76
N ARG A 191 -2.38 24.42 -2.65
CA ARG A 191 -0.96 24.57 -3.04
C ARG A 191 -0.06 24.99 -1.88
N GLY A 192 -0.56 25.86 -0.99
CA GLY A 192 0.16 26.30 0.19
C GLY A 192 0.42 25.19 1.22
N ASP A 193 -0.31 24.09 1.15
CA ASP A 193 -0.18 22.95 2.07
C ASP A 193 0.83 21.89 1.58
N VAL A 194 1.35 22.04 0.35
CA VAL A 194 2.33 21.11 -0.21
C VAL A 194 3.68 21.29 0.49
N TYR A 195 4.18 20.23 1.10
CA TYR A 195 5.44 20.26 1.85
C TYR A 195 6.46 19.21 1.36
N GLN A 196 6.03 18.31 0.46
CA GLN A 196 6.90 17.30 -0.17
C GLN A 196 6.37 16.91 -1.55
N LEU A 197 7.24 16.33 -2.36
CA LEU A 197 6.92 15.84 -3.70
C LEU A 197 6.25 14.45 -3.64
N LEU A 198 5.30 14.20 -4.52
CA LEU A 198 4.72 12.87 -4.81
C LEU A 198 4.04 12.17 -3.64
N GLY A 199 3.61 12.89 -2.61
CA GLY A 199 2.91 12.28 -1.48
C GLY A 199 2.64 13.23 -0.33
N CYS A 200 1.92 12.73 0.67
CA CYS A 200 1.67 13.40 1.94
C CYS A 200 1.41 12.33 2.99
N GLU A 201 2.23 12.26 4.03
CA GLU A 201 2.10 11.30 5.13
C GLU A 201 1.72 11.93 6.47
N LYS A 202 1.36 13.22 6.53
CA LYS A 202 1.07 13.95 7.79
C LYS A 202 0.10 13.19 8.71
N CYS A 203 -1.03 12.71 8.17
CA CYS A 203 -2.01 11.97 8.96
C CYS A 203 -1.55 10.56 9.40
N GLN A 204 -0.59 9.95 8.66
CA GLN A 204 0.01 8.67 9.00
C GLN A 204 1.11 8.84 10.05
N THR A 205 1.98 9.84 9.90
CA THR A 205 3.07 10.12 10.84
C THR A 205 2.57 10.60 12.20
N ALA A 206 1.44 11.31 12.24
CA ALA A 206 0.80 11.72 13.48
C ALA A 206 0.07 10.59 14.23
N CYS A 207 -0.12 9.44 13.59
CA CYS A 207 -0.87 8.34 14.17
C CYS A 207 0.00 7.57 15.19
N PRO A 208 -0.46 7.42 16.47
CA PRO A 208 0.31 6.72 17.49
C PRO A 208 0.47 5.21 17.25
N LEU A 209 -0.30 4.66 16.29
CA LEU A 209 -0.19 3.27 15.87
C LEU A 209 0.97 3.05 14.87
N ASN A 210 1.52 4.12 14.30
CA ASN A 210 2.71 4.09 13.47
C ASN A 210 3.94 4.47 14.33
N ARG A 211 4.76 3.49 14.65
CA ARG A 211 5.95 3.66 15.52
C ARG A 211 7.21 3.44 14.69
N PHE A 212 7.69 4.50 14.05
CA PHE A 212 8.89 4.45 13.22
C PHE A 212 9.79 5.63 13.54
N GLU A 213 11.10 5.39 13.59
CA GLU A 213 12.10 6.45 13.55
C GLU A 213 12.18 7.02 12.13
N PRO A 214 12.07 8.34 11.95
CA PRO A 214 12.20 8.98 10.63
C PRO A 214 13.60 8.80 10.05
N GLU A 215 13.66 8.53 8.73
CA GLU A 215 14.90 8.47 7.96
C GLU A 215 15.29 9.85 7.40
N GLU A 216 16.51 9.99 6.92
CA GLU A 216 16.94 11.19 6.21
C GLU A 216 16.20 11.30 4.87
N PRO A 217 15.73 12.50 4.49
CA PRO A 217 14.96 12.67 3.26
C PRO A 217 15.87 12.64 2.02
N VAL A 218 15.41 11.99 0.96
CA VAL A 218 15.83 12.35 -0.39
C VAL A 218 15.14 13.65 -0.72
N SER A 219 15.90 14.72 -1.01
CA SER A 219 15.37 16.05 -1.26
C SER A 219 16.10 16.75 -2.40
N PHE A 220 15.40 17.69 -3.03
CA PHE A 220 15.91 18.50 -4.12
C PHE A 220 15.84 19.99 -3.76
N PRO A 221 16.81 20.83 -4.19
CA PRO A 221 16.70 22.27 -4.10
C PRO A 221 15.45 22.78 -4.81
N LEU A 222 14.74 23.73 -4.21
CA LEU A 222 13.54 24.31 -4.85
C LEU A 222 13.87 24.98 -6.20
N GLU A 223 15.06 25.58 -6.34
CA GLU A 223 15.54 26.18 -7.58
C GLU A 223 15.61 25.18 -8.73
N ALA A 224 16.02 23.93 -8.44
CA ALA A 224 16.09 22.87 -9.45
C ALA A 224 14.70 22.34 -9.88
N LEU A 225 13.65 22.65 -9.13
CA LEU A 225 12.28 22.25 -9.46
C LEU A 225 11.53 23.33 -10.27
N LEU A 226 12.10 24.54 -10.38
CA LEU A 226 11.52 25.69 -11.08
C LEU A 226 12.19 25.96 -12.43
N SER A 227 13.30 25.30 -12.71
CA SER A 227 14.02 25.33 -14.00
C SER A 227 13.51 24.27 -14.97
#